data_2c22c2a5ee52edc189fd542b0aee7904
#
_entry.id   2c22c2a5ee52edc189fd542b0aee7904
#
_cell.length_a   1.000
_cell.length_b   1.000
_cell.length_c   1.000
_cell.angle_alpha   90.00
_cell.angle_beta   90.00
_cell.angle_gamma   90.00
#
_symmetry.space_group_name_H-M   'P 1'
#
loop_
_entity.id
_entity.type
_entity.pdbx_description
1 polymer ?
#
loop_
_entity_poly.entity_id
_entity_poly.type
_entity_poly.pdbx_seq_one_letter_code
_entity_poly.pdbx_strand_id
1 'polypeptide(L)'
;MKKLLGLIIKVVVAVVVAIFAIISIVAGNIVTFGMHDYAREVDVIIVLGAGLTSHGKPSPVFAERINHGIRLYQEGYAKNLMFTGGFGEGSHMSDSQSAKNYAIAHGVAEEDILLEERSKITEENLYYAHQVMQEEGMQTALLVSDPLHMKRAVAMAKDLGMEVYSSPTKTTRYVSLRTQLPFLAKETVYYIGYCVFHFLGRGAVIPLSY
;
A
#
# COMPACT_ATOMS: atom_id res chain seq x y z
N MET A 1 47.10 -14.22 17.23
CA MET A 1 45.76 -14.81 17.16
C MET A 1 44.70 -14.07 18.03
N LYS A 2 44.90 -13.97 19.37
CA LYS A 2 43.87 -13.31 20.26
C LYS A 2 43.52 -11.87 19.88
N LYS A 3 44.50 -11.02 19.50
CA LYS A 3 44.22 -9.60 19.08
C LYS A 3 43.44 -9.53 17.78
N LEU A 4 43.67 -10.39 16.80
CA LEU A 4 42.94 -10.45 15.53
C LEU A 4 41.50 -10.93 15.76
N LEU A 5 41.31 -11.95 16.59
CA LEU A 5 39.99 -12.44 16.97
C LEU A 5 39.17 -11.32 17.69
N GLY A 6 39.82 -10.59 18.61
CA GLY A 6 39.17 -9.46 19.29
C GLY A 6 38.78 -8.32 18.34
N LEU A 7 39.58 -8.07 17.28
CA LEU A 7 39.24 -7.09 16.24
C LEU A 7 38.03 -7.55 15.41
N ILE A 8 38.01 -8.80 14.98
CA ILE A 8 36.92 -9.41 14.21
C ILE A 8 35.61 -9.30 15.00
N ILE A 9 35.61 -9.66 16.28
CA ILE A 9 34.40 -9.56 17.14
C ILE A 9 33.90 -8.11 17.21
N LYS A 10 34.78 -7.13 17.41
CA LYS A 10 34.36 -5.70 17.45
C LYS A 10 33.75 -5.25 16.12
N VAL A 11 34.32 -5.66 14.98
CA VAL A 11 33.77 -5.33 13.67
C VAL A 11 32.39 -5.97 13.49
N VAL A 12 32.24 -7.26 13.82
CA VAL A 12 30.94 -7.94 13.75
C VAL A 12 29.90 -7.27 14.62
N VAL A 13 30.24 -6.94 15.87
CA VAL A 13 29.32 -6.22 16.76
C VAL A 13 28.95 -4.86 16.19
N ALA A 14 29.91 -4.10 15.68
CA ALA A 14 29.62 -2.80 15.07
C ALA A 14 28.67 -2.91 13.86
N VAL A 15 28.85 -3.93 12.98
CA VAL A 15 27.98 -4.20 11.86
C VAL A 15 26.57 -4.56 12.31
N VAL A 16 26.44 -5.44 13.30
CA VAL A 16 25.12 -5.83 13.85
C VAL A 16 24.39 -4.62 14.45
N VAL A 17 25.10 -3.78 15.22
CA VAL A 17 24.53 -2.55 15.78
C VAL A 17 24.08 -1.58 14.66
N ALA A 18 24.90 -1.42 13.61
CA ALA A 18 24.54 -0.56 12.49
C ALA A 18 23.30 -1.07 11.74
N ILE A 19 23.19 -2.38 11.48
CA ILE A 19 22.00 -2.98 10.86
C ILE A 19 20.76 -2.75 11.73
N PHE A 20 20.86 -2.99 13.03
CA PHE A 20 19.76 -2.77 13.94
C PHE A 20 19.31 -1.30 13.98
N ALA A 21 20.26 -0.37 13.97
CA ALA A 21 19.97 1.07 13.91
C ALA A 21 19.23 1.44 12.60
N ILE A 22 19.68 0.92 11.46
CA ILE A 22 19.01 1.15 10.16
C ILE A 22 17.57 0.63 10.19
N ILE A 23 17.36 -0.60 10.64
CA ILE A 23 16.03 -1.21 10.76
C ILE A 23 15.13 -0.36 11.66
N SER A 24 15.64 0.10 12.81
CA SER A 24 14.88 0.94 13.74
C SER A 24 14.52 2.31 13.16
N ILE A 25 15.43 2.94 12.43
CA ILE A 25 15.19 4.21 11.73
C ILE A 25 14.11 4.03 10.65
N VAL A 26 14.20 2.97 9.85
CA VAL A 26 13.23 2.69 8.79
C VAL A 26 11.85 2.40 9.40
N ALA A 27 11.77 1.56 10.44
CA ALA A 27 10.52 1.28 11.13
C ALA A 27 9.90 2.55 11.72
N GLY A 28 10.69 3.40 12.39
CA GLY A 28 10.25 4.68 12.90
C GLY A 28 9.71 5.60 11.80
N ASN A 29 10.38 5.65 10.66
CA ASN A 29 9.92 6.41 9.49
C ASN A 29 8.60 5.88 8.90
N ILE A 30 8.38 4.56 8.88
CA ILE A 30 7.12 3.95 8.44
C ILE A 30 5.98 4.38 9.37
N VAL A 31 6.19 4.26 10.68
CA VAL A 31 5.18 4.65 11.68
C VAL A 31 4.85 6.13 11.58
N THR A 32 5.85 7.01 11.60
CA THR A 32 5.62 8.46 11.52
C THR A 32 4.94 8.87 10.23
N PHE A 33 5.33 8.29 9.07
CA PHE A 33 4.68 8.59 7.81
C PHE A 33 3.20 8.20 7.83
N GLY A 34 2.87 7.02 8.36
CA GLY A 34 1.49 6.53 8.44
C GLY A 34 0.60 7.29 9.43
N MET A 35 1.17 8.13 10.30
CA MET A 35 0.40 9.00 11.22
C MET A 35 -0.09 10.29 10.56
N HIS A 36 0.47 10.67 9.41
CA HIS A 36 0.12 11.90 8.72
C HIS A 36 -0.88 11.63 7.59
N ASP A 37 -1.93 12.42 7.59
CA ASP A 37 -2.97 12.42 6.56
C ASP A 37 -2.73 13.66 5.67
N TYR A 38 -2.50 13.42 4.39
CA TYR A 38 -2.26 14.46 3.38
C TYR A 38 -3.44 14.59 2.43
N ALA A 39 -4.66 14.25 2.89
CA ALA A 39 -5.87 14.31 2.09
C ALA A 39 -6.10 15.73 1.55
N ARG A 40 -6.42 15.79 0.26
CA ARG A 40 -6.80 16.99 -0.50
C ARG A 40 -7.63 16.59 -1.70
N GLU A 41 -8.28 17.55 -2.34
CA GLU A 41 -8.99 17.31 -3.59
C GLU A 41 -8.04 16.81 -4.68
N VAL A 42 -8.47 15.77 -5.39
CA VAL A 42 -7.74 15.04 -6.43
C VAL A 42 -8.71 14.53 -7.50
N ASP A 43 -8.19 13.96 -8.60
CA ASP A 43 -9.01 13.41 -9.67
C ASP A 43 -9.63 12.05 -9.26
N VAL A 44 -8.90 11.22 -8.47
CA VAL A 44 -9.35 9.89 -8.07
C VAL A 44 -8.85 9.50 -6.67
N ILE A 45 -9.73 8.84 -5.90
CA ILE A 45 -9.34 8.12 -4.67
C ILE A 45 -9.04 6.68 -5.04
N ILE A 46 -7.81 6.19 -4.77
CA ILE A 46 -7.40 4.82 -5.03
C ILE A 46 -7.35 4.05 -3.72
N VAL A 47 -8.19 3.03 -3.58
CA VAL A 47 -8.22 2.13 -2.44
C VAL A 47 -7.48 0.85 -2.78
N LEU A 48 -6.36 0.61 -2.10
CA LEU A 48 -5.55 -0.58 -2.32
C LEU A 48 -6.20 -1.83 -1.74
N GLY A 49 -6.26 -2.90 -2.53
CA GLY A 49 -6.80 -4.21 -2.15
C GLY A 49 -6.11 -4.80 -0.93
N ALA A 50 -6.84 -5.63 -0.19
CA ALA A 50 -6.33 -6.33 1.00
C ALA A 50 -6.99 -7.70 1.21
N GLY A 51 -7.44 -8.30 0.12
CA GLY A 51 -7.97 -9.67 0.06
C GLY A 51 -9.42 -9.81 0.51
N LEU A 52 -9.99 -10.94 0.14
CA LEU A 52 -11.36 -11.34 0.44
C LEU A 52 -11.40 -12.41 1.53
N THR A 53 -12.56 -12.54 2.14
CA THR A 53 -12.91 -13.70 2.97
C THR A 53 -13.23 -14.90 2.08
N SER A 54 -13.34 -16.10 2.66
CA SER A 54 -13.77 -17.32 1.95
C SER A 54 -15.17 -17.22 1.30
N HIS A 55 -15.95 -16.20 1.68
CA HIS A 55 -17.29 -15.96 1.13
C HIS A 55 -17.31 -14.85 0.06
N GLY A 56 -16.13 -14.44 -0.46
CA GLY A 56 -16.00 -13.40 -1.49
C GLY A 56 -16.33 -11.98 -1.02
N LYS A 57 -16.47 -11.75 0.29
CA LYS A 57 -16.65 -10.40 0.86
C LYS A 57 -15.30 -9.79 1.20
N PRO A 58 -15.17 -8.45 1.22
CA PRO A 58 -13.94 -7.81 1.66
C PRO A 58 -13.49 -8.34 3.04
N SER A 59 -12.20 -8.61 3.19
CA SER A 59 -11.63 -8.93 4.51
C SER A 59 -11.90 -7.78 5.50
N PRO A 60 -11.86 -8.01 6.82
CA PRO A 60 -12.07 -6.93 7.78
C PRO A 60 -11.11 -5.75 7.61
N VAL A 61 -9.86 -6.00 7.18
CA VAL A 61 -8.88 -4.96 6.85
C VAL A 61 -9.30 -4.21 5.60
N PHE A 62 -9.71 -4.93 4.55
CA PHE A 62 -10.12 -4.33 3.30
C PHE A 62 -11.41 -3.50 3.45
N ALA A 63 -12.38 -3.99 4.21
CA ALA A 63 -13.62 -3.26 4.50
C ALA A 63 -13.34 -1.88 5.16
N GLU A 64 -12.37 -1.79 6.07
CA GLU A 64 -12.00 -0.50 6.67
C GLU A 64 -11.37 0.47 5.67
N ARG A 65 -10.54 -0.04 4.75
CA ARG A 65 -9.99 0.78 3.64
C ARG A 65 -11.11 1.27 2.72
N ILE A 66 -12.03 0.39 2.33
CA ILE A 66 -13.18 0.75 1.49
C ILE A 66 -14.04 1.80 2.18
N ASN A 67 -14.39 1.61 3.46
CA ASN A 67 -15.16 2.58 4.25
C ASN A 67 -14.46 3.94 4.32
N HIS A 68 -13.13 3.96 4.44
CA HIS A 68 -12.37 5.19 4.42
C HIS A 68 -12.43 5.88 3.04
N GLY A 69 -12.28 5.12 1.96
CA GLY A 69 -12.43 5.63 0.59
C GLY A 69 -13.81 6.19 0.31
N ILE A 70 -14.88 5.48 0.73
CA ILE A 70 -16.26 5.93 0.61
C ILE A 70 -16.48 7.25 1.35
N ARG A 71 -15.96 7.39 2.57
CA ARG A 71 -16.07 8.62 3.34
C ARG A 71 -15.39 9.79 2.62
N LEU A 72 -14.17 9.61 2.11
CA LEU A 72 -13.46 10.63 1.35
C LEU A 72 -14.23 11.03 0.08
N TYR A 73 -14.82 10.07 -0.62
CA TYR A 73 -15.70 10.33 -1.77
C TYR A 73 -16.92 11.16 -1.36
N GLN A 74 -17.62 10.80 -0.27
CA GLN A 74 -18.79 11.52 0.25
C GLN A 74 -18.43 12.92 0.76
N GLU A 75 -17.22 13.13 1.25
CA GLU A 75 -16.67 14.43 1.67
C GLU A 75 -16.21 15.28 0.46
N GLY A 76 -16.24 14.74 -0.77
CA GLY A 76 -15.96 15.47 -2.00
C GLY A 76 -14.48 15.59 -2.36
N TYR A 77 -13.61 14.76 -1.79
CA TYR A 77 -12.15 14.77 -2.13
C TYR A 77 -11.88 14.36 -3.57
N ALA A 78 -12.72 13.53 -4.19
CA ALA A 78 -12.71 13.23 -5.61
C ALA A 78 -14.11 12.79 -6.07
N LYS A 79 -14.36 12.94 -7.36
CA LYS A 79 -15.56 12.39 -8.00
C LYS A 79 -15.43 10.88 -8.21
N ASN A 80 -14.23 10.39 -8.51
CA ASN A 80 -13.99 8.99 -8.86
C ASN A 80 -13.35 8.22 -7.72
N LEU A 81 -13.85 6.99 -7.50
CA LEU A 81 -13.34 6.05 -6.51
C LEU A 81 -12.85 4.79 -7.23
N MET A 82 -11.55 4.55 -7.21
CA MET A 82 -10.93 3.37 -7.83
C MET A 82 -10.61 2.31 -6.79
N PHE A 83 -11.03 1.08 -7.04
CA PHE A 83 -10.62 -0.09 -6.27
C PHE A 83 -9.61 -0.91 -7.06
N THR A 84 -8.54 -1.38 -6.37
CA THR A 84 -7.51 -2.21 -6.98
C THR A 84 -7.47 -3.59 -6.34
N GLY A 85 -7.00 -4.56 -7.11
CA GLY A 85 -6.80 -5.94 -6.68
C GLY A 85 -7.55 -6.93 -7.54
N GLY A 86 -6.80 -7.84 -8.14
CA GLY A 86 -7.31 -8.90 -9.00
C GLY A 86 -7.84 -10.11 -8.21
N PHE A 87 -7.81 -11.26 -8.88
CA PHE A 87 -8.34 -12.50 -8.33
C PHE A 87 -7.32 -13.16 -7.41
N GLY A 88 -7.69 -13.37 -6.15
CA GLY A 88 -6.95 -14.23 -5.23
C GLY A 88 -7.00 -15.70 -5.66
N GLU A 89 -6.09 -16.52 -5.14
CA GLU A 89 -6.04 -17.95 -5.45
C GLU A 89 -7.36 -18.63 -5.11
N GLY A 90 -7.97 -19.31 -6.11
CA GLY A 90 -9.27 -19.97 -5.98
C GLY A 90 -10.47 -19.03 -5.82
N SER A 91 -10.31 -17.73 -5.98
CA SER A 91 -11.41 -16.77 -5.93
C SER A 91 -12.13 -16.67 -7.26
N HIS A 92 -13.47 -16.63 -7.23
CA HIS A 92 -14.33 -16.38 -8.40
C HIS A 92 -14.62 -14.88 -8.60
N MET A 93 -14.14 -14.02 -7.71
CA MET A 93 -14.34 -12.56 -7.72
C MET A 93 -13.02 -11.87 -7.41
N SER A 94 -12.75 -10.76 -8.06
CA SER A 94 -11.59 -9.91 -7.76
C SER A 94 -11.82 -9.12 -6.46
N ASP A 95 -10.72 -8.70 -5.83
CA ASP A 95 -10.79 -7.78 -4.68
C ASP A 95 -11.55 -6.51 -5.06
N SER A 96 -11.21 -5.90 -6.20
CA SER A 96 -11.81 -4.67 -6.69
C SER A 96 -13.29 -4.81 -7.01
N GLN A 97 -13.74 -5.91 -7.61
CA GLN A 97 -15.18 -6.14 -7.86
C GLN A 97 -15.96 -6.30 -6.57
N SER A 98 -15.40 -7.01 -5.58
CA SER A 98 -16.03 -7.15 -4.27
C SER A 98 -16.12 -5.79 -3.56
N ALA A 99 -15.10 -4.95 -3.69
CA ALA A 99 -15.11 -3.59 -3.15
C ALA A 99 -16.14 -2.70 -3.84
N LYS A 100 -16.28 -2.79 -5.18
CA LYS A 100 -17.33 -2.08 -5.94
C LYS A 100 -18.71 -2.44 -5.41
N ASN A 101 -19.01 -3.73 -5.30
CA ASN A 101 -20.31 -4.20 -4.79
C ASN A 101 -20.59 -3.67 -3.38
N TYR A 102 -19.56 -3.65 -2.54
CA TYR A 102 -19.64 -3.10 -1.19
C TYR A 102 -19.91 -1.58 -1.22
N ALA A 103 -19.21 -0.82 -2.06
CA ALA A 103 -19.32 0.63 -2.15
C ALA A 103 -20.70 1.07 -2.67
N ILE A 104 -21.24 0.39 -3.70
CA ILE A 104 -22.60 0.64 -4.22
C ILE A 104 -23.63 0.41 -3.11
N ALA A 105 -23.51 -0.66 -2.34
CA ALA A 105 -24.41 -0.93 -1.21
C ALA A 105 -24.31 0.13 -0.09
N HIS A 106 -23.26 0.97 -0.09
CA HIS A 106 -23.04 2.07 0.85
C HIS A 106 -23.22 3.46 0.21
N GLY A 107 -23.91 3.52 -0.97
CA GLY A 107 -24.38 4.77 -1.56
C GLY A 107 -23.38 5.47 -2.49
N VAL A 108 -22.34 4.79 -2.97
CA VAL A 108 -21.48 5.31 -4.04
C VAL A 108 -22.17 5.04 -5.38
N ALA A 109 -22.22 6.04 -6.25
CA ALA A 109 -22.78 5.89 -7.60
C ALA A 109 -21.90 4.93 -8.43
N GLU A 110 -22.52 4.00 -9.17
CA GLU A 110 -21.80 2.99 -9.91
C GLU A 110 -20.92 3.59 -11.01
N GLU A 111 -21.38 4.65 -11.65
CA GLU A 111 -20.67 5.40 -12.68
C GLU A 111 -19.40 6.13 -12.20
N ASP A 112 -19.29 6.37 -10.89
CA ASP A 112 -18.12 7.01 -10.29
C ASP A 112 -17.07 5.99 -9.82
N ILE A 113 -17.31 4.68 -10.02
CA ILE A 113 -16.41 3.62 -9.57
C ILE A 113 -15.57 3.07 -10.73
N LEU A 114 -14.25 3.13 -10.56
CA LEU A 114 -13.27 2.52 -11.46
C LEU A 114 -12.69 1.25 -10.85
N LEU A 115 -12.35 0.27 -11.68
CA LEU A 115 -11.79 -1.02 -11.24
C LEU A 115 -10.43 -1.30 -11.88
N GLU A 116 -9.54 -1.81 -11.07
CA GLU A 116 -8.31 -2.47 -11.49
C GLU A 116 -8.35 -3.93 -10.99
N GLU A 117 -8.41 -4.90 -11.92
CA GLU A 117 -8.66 -6.31 -11.61
C GLU A 117 -7.52 -7.26 -11.99
N ARG A 118 -6.38 -6.72 -12.46
CA ARG A 118 -5.27 -7.51 -13.04
C ARG A 118 -4.19 -7.86 -12.01
N SER A 119 -4.05 -7.02 -11.01
CA SER A 119 -2.94 -7.05 -10.05
C SER A 119 -3.05 -8.21 -9.05
N LYS A 120 -1.87 -8.70 -8.63
CA LYS A 120 -1.70 -9.69 -7.56
C LYS A 120 -0.85 -9.18 -6.41
N ILE A 121 -0.08 -8.12 -6.63
CA ILE A 121 0.82 -7.51 -5.65
C ILE A 121 0.69 -5.98 -5.66
N THR A 122 1.23 -5.31 -4.65
CA THR A 122 1.08 -3.85 -4.50
C THR A 122 1.67 -3.07 -5.68
N GLU A 123 2.81 -3.49 -6.21
CA GLU A 123 3.45 -2.87 -7.37
C GLU A 123 2.52 -2.90 -8.58
N GLU A 124 1.87 -4.02 -8.83
CA GLU A 124 0.91 -4.19 -9.93
C GLU A 124 -0.36 -3.38 -9.69
N ASN A 125 -0.87 -3.32 -8.44
CA ASN A 125 -2.00 -2.46 -8.09
C ASN A 125 -1.76 -1.02 -8.55
N LEU A 126 -0.59 -0.47 -8.23
CA LEU A 126 -0.24 0.90 -8.56
C LEU A 126 0.06 1.09 -10.05
N TYR A 127 0.76 0.13 -10.66
CA TYR A 127 1.06 0.16 -12.09
C TYR A 127 -0.21 0.16 -12.94
N TYR A 128 -1.13 -0.76 -12.69
CA TYR A 128 -2.37 -0.82 -13.45
C TYR A 128 -3.35 0.30 -13.09
N ALA A 129 -3.39 0.74 -11.83
CA ALA A 129 -4.14 1.94 -11.45
C ALA A 129 -3.64 3.18 -12.19
N HIS A 130 -2.31 3.32 -12.36
CA HIS A 130 -1.73 4.42 -13.16
C HIS A 130 -2.16 4.35 -14.63
N GLN A 131 -2.23 3.14 -15.23
CA GLN A 131 -2.75 2.99 -16.59
C GLN A 131 -4.21 3.44 -16.69
N VAL A 132 -5.08 3.01 -15.77
CA VAL A 132 -6.48 3.46 -15.73
C VAL A 132 -6.56 4.98 -15.57
N MET A 133 -5.75 5.59 -14.71
CA MET A 133 -5.70 7.05 -14.59
C MET A 133 -5.33 7.74 -15.90
N GLN A 134 -4.35 7.19 -16.63
CA GLN A 134 -3.93 7.74 -17.94
C GLN A 134 -5.04 7.62 -18.99
N GLU A 135 -5.73 6.49 -19.04
CA GLU A 135 -6.87 6.24 -19.95
C GLU A 135 -8.04 7.20 -19.67
N GLU A 136 -8.29 7.52 -18.39
CA GLU A 136 -9.34 8.45 -17.94
C GLU A 136 -8.88 9.92 -17.92
N GLY A 137 -7.63 10.23 -18.32
CA GLY A 137 -7.08 11.58 -18.31
C GLY A 137 -6.84 12.18 -16.93
N MET A 138 -6.75 11.36 -15.89
CA MET A 138 -6.54 11.74 -14.49
C MET A 138 -5.04 11.94 -14.19
N GLN A 139 -4.69 12.95 -13.38
CA GLN A 139 -3.31 13.28 -13.06
C GLN A 139 -2.97 13.06 -11.59
N THR A 140 -3.92 13.32 -10.69
CA THR A 140 -3.70 13.31 -9.24
C THR A 140 -4.53 12.22 -8.55
N ALA A 141 -3.93 11.57 -7.54
CA ALA A 141 -4.62 10.52 -6.80
C ALA A 141 -4.43 10.63 -5.28
N LEU A 142 -5.46 10.24 -4.53
CA LEU A 142 -5.41 10.06 -3.09
C LEU A 142 -5.36 8.57 -2.77
N LEU A 143 -4.20 8.08 -2.28
CA LEU A 143 -4.02 6.68 -1.92
C LEU A 143 -4.61 6.38 -0.54
N VAL A 144 -5.43 5.33 -0.47
CA VAL A 144 -6.02 4.80 0.76
C VAL A 144 -5.48 3.40 1.04
N SER A 145 -4.86 3.25 2.21
CA SER A 145 -4.34 1.97 2.70
C SER A 145 -4.14 2.01 4.21
N ASP A 146 -3.64 0.91 4.81
CA ASP A 146 -3.28 0.90 6.23
C ASP A 146 -2.08 1.81 6.51
N PRO A 147 -2.02 2.46 7.70
CA PRO A 147 -0.96 3.41 8.05
C PRO A 147 0.46 2.85 7.85
N LEU A 148 0.72 1.62 8.29
CA LEU A 148 2.05 1.00 8.20
C LEU A 148 2.45 0.61 6.77
N HIS A 149 1.47 0.44 5.86
CA HIS A 149 1.73 0.14 4.45
C HIS A 149 1.96 1.41 3.61
N MET A 150 1.45 2.56 4.08
CA MET A 150 1.34 3.78 3.30
C MET A 150 2.67 4.29 2.75
N LYS A 151 3.76 4.24 3.54
CA LYS A 151 5.07 4.73 3.11
C LYS A 151 5.59 4.00 1.87
N ARG A 152 5.46 2.67 1.84
CA ARG A 152 5.90 1.84 0.70
C ARG A 152 5.00 2.07 -0.51
N ALA A 153 3.69 2.11 -0.33
CA ALA A 153 2.75 2.34 -1.43
C ALA A 153 2.98 3.70 -2.11
N VAL A 154 3.17 4.78 -1.32
CA VAL A 154 3.46 6.11 -1.88
C VAL A 154 4.81 6.16 -2.58
N ALA A 155 5.85 5.51 -2.05
CA ALA A 155 7.15 5.45 -2.70
C ALA A 155 7.03 4.79 -4.09
N MET A 156 6.39 3.62 -4.16
CA MET A 156 6.15 2.89 -5.41
C MET A 156 5.34 3.71 -6.43
N ALA A 157 4.26 4.36 -5.98
CA ALA A 157 3.45 5.20 -6.85
C ALA A 157 4.25 6.38 -7.45
N LYS A 158 5.07 7.03 -6.63
CA LYS A 158 5.93 8.14 -7.09
C LYS A 158 7.01 7.68 -8.09
N ASP A 159 7.57 6.49 -7.88
CA ASP A 159 8.56 5.92 -8.80
C ASP A 159 7.94 5.53 -10.16
N LEU A 160 6.62 5.30 -10.21
CA LEU A 160 5.84 5.15 -11.44
C LEU A 160 5.48 6.51 -12.10
N GLY A 161 5.88 7.64 -11.50
CA GLY A 161 5.56 8.98 -12.01
C GLY A 161 4.18 9.50 -11.61
N MET A 162 3.47 8.83 -10.70
CA MET A 162 2.15 9.27 -10.24
C MET A 162 2.26 10.46 -9.28
N GLU A 163 1.40 11.45 -9.45
CA GLU A 163 1.20 12.49 -8.44
C GLU A 163 0.19 12.01 -7.40
N VAL A 164 0.73 11.56 -6.24
CA VAL A 164 -0.09 10.92 -5.21
C VAL A 164 0.05 11.60 -3.85
N TYR A 165 -1.05 11.63 -3.14
CA TYR A 165 -1.18 12.02 -1.74
C TYR A 165 -1.67 10.82 -0.92
N SER A 166 -1.41 10.80 0.39
CA SER A 166 -1.80 9.67 1.23
C SER A 166 -2.89 10.02 2.22
N SER A 167 -3.87 9.14 2.35
CA SER A 167 -4.88 9.18 3.41
C SER A 167 -4.93 7.81 4.10
N PRO A 168 -4.19 7.65 5.21
CA PRO A 168 -4.16 6.40 5.96
C PRO A 168 -5.50 6.08 6.62
N THR A 169 -5.92 4.80 6.57
CA THR A 169 -7.17 4.33 7.20
C THR A 169 -7.09 4.46 8.71
N LYS A 170 -7.82 5.43 9.29
CA LYS A 170 -7.79 5.72 10.75
C LYS A 170 -8.41 4.60 11.58
N THR A 171 -9.33 3.84 11.01
CA THR A 171 -10.04 2.70 11.63
C THR A 171 -9.38 1.35 11.33
N THR A 172 -8.08 1.34 11.01
CA THR A 172 -7.34 0.13 10.68
C THR A 172 -7.54 -0.98 11.73
N ARG A 173 -7.55 -2.23 11.29
CA ARG A 173 -7.71 -3.40 12.18
C ARG A 173 -6.41 -3.77 12.95
N TYR A 174 -5.31 -3.13 12.61
CA TYR A 174 -4.03 -3.29 13.32
C TYR A 174 -3.96 -2.36 14.53
N VAL A 175 -4.73 -2.66 15.60
CA VAL A 175 -4.89 -1.77 16.77
C VAL A 175 -4.04 -2.19 17.98
N SER A 176 -3.62 -3.45 18.06
CA SER A 176 -2.81 -3.97 19.18
C SER A 176 -1.34 -4.14 18.78
N LEU A 177 -0.43 -4.06 19.73
CA LEU A 177 0.99 -4.36 19.48
C LEU A 177 1.18 -5.77 18.86
N ARG A 178 0.34 -6.74 19.25
CA ARG A 178 0.38 -8.10 18.71
C ARG A 178 0.09 -8.15 17.22
N THR A 179 -0.72 -7.24 16.69
CA THR A 179 -1.04 -7.15 15.26
C THR A 179 -0.16 -6.15 14.53
N GLN A 180 0.22 -5.04 15.19
CA GLN A 180 1.06 -4.00 14.60
C GLN A 180 2.52 -4.44 14.40
N LEU A 181 3.13 -5.09 15.41
CA LEU A 181 4.57 -5.43 15.33
C LEU A 181 4.91 -6.39 14.20
N PRO A 182 4.18 -7.50 13.97
CA PRO A 182 4.44 -8.36 12.82
C PRO A 182 4.23 -7.65 11.48
N PHE A 183 3.21 -6.80 11.39
CA PHE A 183 2.95 -6.03 10.18
C PHE A 183 4.03 -4.97 9.94
N LEU A 184 4.44 -4.23 10.97
CA LEU A 184 5.55 -3.28 10.88
C LEU A 184 6.87 -3.97 10.47
N ALA A 185 7.19 -5.11 11.06
CA ALA A 185 8.38 -5.88 10.71
C ALA A 185 8.35 -6.29 9.23
N LYS A 186 7.21 -6.81 8.76
CA LYS A 186 6.99 -7.17 7.35
C LYS A 186 7.18 -5.95 6.43
N GLU A 187 6.52 -4.84 6.71
CA GLU A 187 6.62 -3.63 5.90
C GLU A 187 8.03 -3.01 5.94
N THR A 188 8.73 -3.11 7.08
CA THR A 188 10.13 -2.66 7.18
C THR A 188 11.04 -3.46 6.25
N VAL A 189 10.92 -4.80 6.26
CA VAL A 189 11.70 -5.67 5.36
C VAL A 189 11.38 -5.40 3.90
N TYR A 190 10.09 -5.29 3.55
CA TYR A 190 9.66 -5.04 2.18
C TYR A 190 10.08 -3.66 1.68
N TYR A 191 10.00 -2.64 2.53
CA TYR A 191 10.43 -1.29 2.16
C TYR A 191 11.96 -1.20 1.99
N ILE A 192 12.75 -1.82 2.86
CA ILE A 192 14.21 -1.91 2.69
C ILE A 192 14.54 -2.65 1.39
N GLY A 193 13.92 -3.81 1.15
CA GLY A 193 14.09 -4.58 -0.09
C GLY A 193 13.78 -3.73 -1.32
N TYR A 194 12.65 -3.06 -1.31
CA TYR A 194 12.23 -2.15 -2.38
C TYR A 194 13.28 -1.04 -2.64
N CYS A 195 13.75 -0.35 -1.59
CA CYS A 195 14.77 0.69 -1.72
C CYS A 195 16.09 0.16 -2.30
N VAL A 196 16.52 -1.03 -1.88
CA VAL A 196 17.75 -1.68 -2.40
C VAL A 196 17.59 -2.03 -3.88
N PHE A 197 16.47 -2.63 -4.29
CA PHE A 197 16.20 -2.97 -5.69
C PHE A 197 16.12 -1.73 -6.57
N HIS A 198 15.46 -0.68 -6.09
CA HIS A 198 15.38 0.59 -6.79
C HIS A 198 16.77 1.22 -6.97
N PHE A 199 17.57 1.28 -5.91
CA PHE A 199 18.96 1.79 -5.96
C PHE A 199 19.86 1.02 -6.93
N LEU A 200 19.66 -0.30 -7.07
CA LEU A 200 20.41 -1.14 -8.01
C LEU A 200 19.92 -1.01 -9.46
N GLY A 201 19.07 -0.03 -9.78
CA GLY A 201 18.54 0.20 -11.12
C GLY A 201 17.56 -0.88 -11.59
N ARG A 202 17.05 -1.71 -10.67
CA ARG A 202 16.03 -2.72 -10.93
C ARG A 202 14.65 -2.26 -10.45
N GLY A 203 14.51 -0.94 -10.25
CA GLY A 203 13.27 -0.31 -9.83
C GLY A 203 12.24 -0.32 -10.95
N ALA A 204 10.96 -0.39 -10.56
CA ALA A 204 9.77 -0.69 -11.33
C ALA A 204 9.83 -2.11 -11.92
N VAL A 205 9.32 -3.09 -11.18
CA VAL A 205 8.97 -4.39 -11.74
C VAL A 205 7.83 -4.12 -12.73
N ILE A 206 8.21 -3.93 -14.01
CA ILE A 206 7.22 -4.04 -15.09
C ILE A 206 6.68 -5.46 -14.95
N PRO A 207 5.37 -5.66 -14.81
CA PRO A 207 4.80 -6.99 -14.76
C PRO A 207 5.30 -7.75 -15.97
N LEU A 208 6.07 -8.81 -15.76
CA LEU A 208 6.40 -9.73 -16.83
C LEU A 208 5.06 -10.33 -17.26
N SER A 209 4.62 -9.95 -18.45
CA SER A 209 3.47 -10.58 -19.11
C SER A 209 3.77 -12.07 -19.22
N TYR A 210 3.10 -12.88 -18.41
CA TYR A 210 3.00 -14.32 -18.59
C TYR A 210 1.73 -14.62 -19.36
#